data_c6ffce6780483e8ce24291f2193d6767
#
_entry.id   c6ffce6780483e8ce24291f2193d6767
#
_cell.length_a   1.000
_cell.length_b   1.000
_cell.length_c   1.000
_cell.angle_alpha   90.00
_cell.angle_beta   90.00
_cell.angle_gamma   90.00
#
_symmetry.space_group_name_H-M   'P 1'
#
loop_
_entity.id
_entity.type
_entity.pdbx_description
1 polymer ?
#
loop_
_entity_poly.entity_id
_entity_poly.type
_entity_poly.pdbx_seq_one_letter_code
_entity_poly.pdbx_strand_id
1 'polypeptide(L)'
;PVFVAKAVLKLACVFGKSKKRAFISPPYTGKEEFENSCKTCRERFDEYEIIKENTPEYQTSCTTYGWAYNSMCVKNLIMKGKPEKIKTPVFIAIAGADSMVSLKPQLEFAAKLQNVETKTYNKAKHEIFGSEDKTAFEYFNDLFAFFAD
;
A
#
# COMPACT_ATOMS: atom_id res chain seq x y z
N PRO A 1 -0.11 14.67 16.73
CA PRO A 1 1.14 14.89 16.02
C PRO A 1 1.82 13.55 15.71
N VAL A 2 2.32 13.37 14.51
CA VAL A 2 2.97 12.11 14.02
C VAL A 2 4.07 11.63 14.97
N PHE A 3 4.83 12.54 15.55
CA PHE A 3 5.89 12.24 16.52
C PHE A 3 5.35 11.52 17.78
N VAL A 4 4.24 11.96 18.33
CA VAL A 4 3.63 11.34 19.52
C VAL A 4 3.12 9.93 19.19
N ALA A 5 2.41 9.76 18.06
CA ALA A 5 1.95 8.46 17.61
C ALA A 5 3.11 7.47 17.45
N LYS A 6 4.21 7.91 16.82
CA LYS A 6 5.42 7.11 16.65
C LYS A 6 6.06 6.71 17.98
N ALA A 7 6.11 7.63 18.96
CA ALA A 7 6.65 7.34 20.30
C ALA A 7 5.80 6.30 21.03
N VAL A 8 4.47 6.44 21.01
CA VAL A 8 3.52 5.49 21.62
C VAL A 8 3.65 4.10 21.00
N LEU A 9 3.71 4.01 19.66
CA LEU A 9 3.87 2.75 18.95
C LEU A 9 5.22 2.09 19.30
N LYS A 10 6.29 2.88 19.38
CA LYS A 10 7.61 2.38 19.79
C LYS A 10 7.59 1.80 21.20
N LEU A 11 7.01 2.53 22.15
CA LEU A 11 6.88 2.05 23.53
C LEU A 11 6.09 0.75 23.61
N ALA A 12 4.96 0.64 22.91
CA ALA A 12 4.19 -0.59 22.84
C ALA A 12 5.05 -1.77 22.33
N CYS A 13 5.89 -1.54 21.32
CA CYS A 13 6.81 -2.57 20.81
C CYS A 13 7.85 -2.97 21.84
N VAL A 14 8.47 -2.02 22.55
CA VAL A 14 9.46 -2.27 23.60
C VAL A 14 8.85 -3.10 24.75
N PHE A 15 7.58 -2.84 25.09
CA PHE A 15 6.83 -3.63 26.09
C PHE A 15 6.25 -4.96 25.56
N GLY A 16 6.79 -5.50 24.48
CA GLY A 16 6.42 -6.81 23.95
C GLY A 16 5.07 -6.89 23.24
N LYS A 17 4.43 -5.74 22.91
CA LYS A 17 3.14 -5.69 22.25
C LYS A 17 3.24 -5.61 20.71
N SER A 18 4.43 -5.80 20.12
CA SER A 18 4.68 -5.64 18.69
C SER A 18 3.72 -6.45 17.81
N LYS A 19 3.41 -7.69 18.19
CA LYS A 19 2.49 -8.59 17.47
C LYS A 19 1.01 -8.40 17.84
N LYS A 20 0.69 -7.54 18.81
CA LYS A 20 -0.69 -7.28 19.21
C LYS A 20 -1.33 -6.23 18.29
N ARG A 21 -2.66 -6.33 18.12
CA ARG A 21 -3.46 -5.37 17.37
C ARG A 21 -3.27 -3.97 17.96
N ALA A 22 -3.00 -2.98 17.11
CA ALA A 22 -2.92 -1.59 17.52
C ALA A 22 -4.32 -1.06 17.87
N PHE A 23 -4.40 -0.20 18.89
CA PHE A 23 -5.69 0.35 19.36
C PHE A 23 -6.43 1.18 18.29
N ILE A 24 -5.71 1.68 17.27
CA ILE A 24 -6.26 2.45 16.16
C ILE A 24 -6.94 1.59 15.09
N SER A 25 -6.81 0.26 15.17
CA SER A 25 -7.33 -0.66 14.15
C SER A 25 -8.56 -1.38 14.69
N PRO A 26 -9.74 -1.23 14.09
CA PRO A 26 -10.92 -1.99 14.49
C PRO A 26 -10.73 -3.49 14.23
N PRO A 27 -11.47 -4.37 14.90
CA PRO A 27 -11.51 -5.79 14.54
C PRO A 27 -12.18 -5.99 13.19
N TYR A 28 -11.97 -7.15 12.57
CA TYR A 28 -12.72 -7.56 11.39
C TYR A 28 -14.21 -7.69 11.75
N THR A 29 -15.07 -7.04 10.99
CA THR A 29 -16.52 -6.98 11.23
C THR A 29 -17.34 -7.83 10.26
N GLY A 30 -16.69 -8.52 9.34
CA GLY A 30 -17.34 -9.39 8.35
C GLY A 30 -17.68 -8.72 7.03
N LYS A 31 -17.76 -7.38 6.99
CA LYS A 31 -18.01 -6.62 5.75
C LYS A 31 -17.21 -5.34 5.69
N GLU A 32 -16.75 -5.02 4.49
CA GLU A 32 -16.19 -3.74 4.14
C GLU A 32 -17.16 -2.98 3.23
N GLU A 33 -17.24 -1.68 3.37
CA GLU A 33 -18.05 -0.84 2.46
C GLU A 33 -17.21 -0.49 1.23
N PHE A 34 -17.80 -0.65 0.04
CA PHE A 34 -17.10 -0.39 -1.23
C PHE A 34 -16.50 1.01 -1.31
N GLU A 35 -17.20 2.02 -0.79
CA GLU A 35 -16.77 3.41 -0.76
C GLU A 35 -15.46 3.60 0.01
N ASN A 36 -15.25 2.79 1.05
CA ASN A 36 -14.06 2.81 1.89
C ASN A 36 -12.95 1.87 1.38
N SER A 37 -13.25 1.04 0.38
CA SER A 37 -12.29 0.08 -0.16
C SER A 37 -11.20 0.74 -0.99
N CYS A 38 -10.13 -0.02 -1.21
CA CYS A 38 -9.02 0.37 -2.06
C CYS A 38 -9.26 0.14 -3.56
N LYS A 39 -10.47 -0.30 -3.95
CA LYS A 39 -10.87 -0.63 -5.32
C LYS A 39 -11.80 0.43 -5.90
N THR A 40 -11.84 0.54 -7.23
CA THR A 40 -12.80 1.39 -7.96
C THR A 40 -13.78 0.57 -8.80
N CYS A 41 -13.52 -0.72 -9.04
CA CYS A 41 -14.43 -1.63 -9.72
C CYS A 41 -15.30 -2.37 -8.69
N ARG A 42 -16.61 -2.20 -8.80
CA ARG A 42 -17.59 -2.81 -7.89
C ARG A 42 -17.59 -4.33 -7.99
N GLU A 43 -17.55 -4.88 -9.19
CA GLU A 43 -17.58 -6.32 -9.44
C GLU A 43 -16.36 -7.00 -8.80
N ARG A 44 -15.14 -6.44 -8.99
CA ARG A 44 -13.91 -6.96 -8.37
C ARG A 44 -13.91 -6.84 -6.85
N PHE A 45 -14.59 -5.83 -6.32
CA PHE A 45 -14.78 -5.71 -4.88
C PHE A 45 -15.68 -6.82 -4.36
N ASP A 46 -16.84 -7.02 -4.98
CA ASP A 46 -17.83 -8.02 -4.56
C ASP A 46 -17.27 -9.45 -4.65
N GLU A 47 -16.55 -9.78 -5.73
CA GLU A 47 -15.84 -11.06 -5.88
C GLU A 47 -14.81 -11.28 -4.75
N TYR A 48 -14.03 -10.26 -4.42
CA TYR A 48 -13.04 -10.34 -3.34
C TYR A 48 -13.70 -10.53 -1.98
N GLU A 49 -14.81 -9.84 -1.70
CA GLU A 49 -15.55 -10.01 -0.45
C GLU A 49 -16.12 -11.43 -0.31
N ILE A 50 -16.64 -12.03 -1.39
CA ILE A 50 -17.08 -13.44 -1.40
C ILE A 50 -15.91 -14.38 -1.06
N ILE A 51 -14.74 -14.18 -1.65
CA ILE A 51 -13.54 -14.97 -1.34
C ILE A 51 -13.14 -14.81 0.12
N LYS A 52 -13.13 -13.57 0.62
CA LYS A 52 -12.77 -13.22 1.99
C LYS A 52 -13.74 -13.80 3.02
N GLU A 53 -15.05 -13.78 2.75
CA GLU A 53 -16.05 -14.41 3.60
C GLU A 53 -15.84 -15.92 3.74
N ASN A 54 -15.42 -16.59 2.66
CA ASN A 54 -15.23 -18.03 2.62
C ASN A 54 -13.82 -18.51 3.00
N THR A 55 -12.88 -17.59 3.23
CA THR A 55 -11.47 -17.90 3.50
C THR A 55 -10.99 -17.16 4.76
N PRO A 56 -11.06 -17.80 5.95
CA PRO A 56 -10.68 -17.16 7.21
C PRO A 56 -9.28 -16.54 7.22
N GLU A 57 -8.34 -17.10 6.44
CA GLU A 57 -6.97 -16.61 6.32
C GLU A 57 -6.89 -15.23 5.67
N TYR A 58 -7.89 -14.84 4.89
CA TYR A 58 -7.99 -13.51 4.25
C TYR A 58 -8.73 -12.47 5.10
N GLN A 59 -9.32 -12.88 6.22
CA GLN A 59 -10.08 -12.01 7.11
C GLN A 59 -9.16 -11.17 8.01
N THR A 60 -8.18 -10.53 7.41
CA THR A 60 -7.23 -9.64 8.09
C THR A 60 -7.74 -8.20 7.99
N SER A 61 -7.92 -7.55 9.12
CA SER A 61 -8.47 -6.18 9.17
C SER A 61 -7.68 -5.23 10.05
N CYS A 62 -6.64 -5.71 10.71
CA CYS A 62 -5.99 -4.89 11.71
C CYS A 62 -4.48 -4.80 11.53
N THR A 63 -3.96 -3.61 11.77
CA THR A 63 -2.52 -3.40 11.91
C THR A 63 -2.05 -3.78 13.32
N THR A 64 -0.86 -4.36 13.42
CA THR A 64 -0.19 -4.55 14.71
C THR A 64 0.58 -3.30 15.10
N TYR A 65 0.93 -3.16 16.40
CA TYR A 65 1.81 -2.07 16.85
C TYR A 65 3.15 -2.06 16.10
N GLY A 66 3.73 -3.25 15.87
CA GLY A 66 4.99 -3.37 15.14
C GLY A 66 4.87 -2.95 13.68
N TRP A 67 3.82 -3.36 13.00
CA TRP A 67 3.57 -2.97 11.62
C TRP A 67 3.40 -1.44 11.51
N ALA A 68 2.54 -0.85 12.33
CA ALA A 68 2.29 0.58 12.33
C ALA A 68 3.58 1.39 12.61
N TYR A 69 4.37 0.97 13.61
CA TYR A 69 5.63 1.60 13.92
C TYR A 69 6.63 1.54 12.76
N ASN A 70 6.81 0.35 12.17
CA ASN A 70 7.74 0.15 11.06
C ASN A 70 7.32 0.91 9.81
N SER A 71 6.02 0.96 9.50
CA SER A 71 5.48 1.75 8.38
C SER A 71 5.81 3.25 8.52
N MET A 72 5.77 3.78 9.75
CA MET A 72 6.17 5.17 10.01
C MET A 72 7.69 5.39 9.90
N CYS A 73 8.50 4.33 9.95
CA CYS A 73 9.96 4.41 9.87
C CYS A 73 10.49 4.14 8.46
N VAL A 74 9.76 3.36 7.65
CA VAL A 74 10.26 2.80 6.39
C VAL A 74 10.69 3.85 5.39
N LYS A 75 9.97 4.98 5.28
CA LYS A 75 10.35 6.09 4.39
C LYS A 75 11.80 6.54 4.67
N ASN A 76 12.11 6.79 5.93
CA ASN A 76 13.45 7.27 6.31
C ASN A 76 14.53 6.20 6.07
N LEU A 77 14.21 4.91 6.24
CA LEU A 77 15.14 3.82 5.96
C LEU A 77 15.43 3.72 4.47
N ILE A 78 14.40 3.77 3.63
CA ILE A 78 14.54 3.73 2.17
C ILE A 78 15.37 4.92 1.69
N MET A 79 15.06 6.13 2.13
CA MET A 79 15.75 7.35 1.69
C MET A 79 17.20 7.41 2.18
N LYS A 80 17.52 6.80 3.33
CA LYS A 80 18.91 6.65 3.83
C LYS A 80 19.67 5.51 3.15
N GLY A 81 18.97 4.55 2.58
CA GLY A 81 19.52 3.39 1.88
C GLY A 81 20.23 3.72 0.57
N LYS A 82 20.31 4.99 0.20
CA LYS A 82 20.94 5.49 -1.04
C LYS A 82 20.26 4.92 -2.30
N PRO A 83 18.99 5.31 -2.57
CA PRO A 83 18.24 4.86 -3.74
C PRO A 83 19.01 5.08 -5.06
N GLU A 84 19.84 6.11 -5.11
CA GLU A 84 20.71 6.43 -6.26
C GLU A 84 21.74 5.34 -6.59
N LYS A 85 21.92 4.33 -5.74
CA LYS A 85 22.78 3.18 -6.00
C LYS A 85 22.06 1.99 -6.62
N ILE A 86 20.74 2.04 -6.71
CA ILE A 86 19.94 0.98 -7.32
C ILE A 86 20.16 1.04 -8.84
N LYS A 87 20.75 -0.03 -9.39
CA LYS A 87 21.03 -0.16 -10.82
C LYS A 87 19.98 -0.94 -11.58
N THR A 88 19.26 -1.81 -10.86
CA THR A 88 18.16 -2.60 -11.43
C THR A 88 17.08 -1.65 -11.93
N PRO A 89 16.53 -1.89 -13.13
CA PRO A 89 15.35 -1.16 -13.59
C PRO A 89 14.21 -1.23 -12.59
N VAL A 90 13.52 -0.13 -12.38
CA VAL A 90 12.39 -0.03 -11.43
C VAL A 90 11.20 0.57 -12.14
N PHE A 91 10.06 -0.13 -12.10
CA PHE A 91 8.77 0.42 -12.50
C PHE A 91 7.98 0.84 -11.26
N ILE A 92 7.47 2.07 -11.24
CA ILE A 92 6.64 2.58 -10.15
C ILE A 92 5.26 2.92 -10.70
N ALA A 93 4.29 2.05 -10.44
CA ALA A 93 2.89 2.31 -10.70
C ALA A 93 2.30 3.17 -9.58
N ILE A 94 1.73 4.32 -9.92
CA ILE A 94 1.21 5.30 -8.99
C ILE A 94 -0.30 5.38 -9.11
N ALA A 95 -1.01 5.13 -8.03
CA ALA A 95 -2.45 5.34 -7.93
C ALA A 95 -2.75 6.82 -7.70
N GLY A 96 -3.39 7.47 -8.66
CA GLY A 96 -3.62 8.92 -8.62
C GLY A 96 -4.66 9.36 -7.59
N ALA A 97 -5.60 8.48 -7.22
CA ALA A 97 -6.62 8.71 -6.21
C ALA A 97 -6.35 7.92 -4.91
N ASP A 98 -5.07 7.62 -4.63
CA ASP A 98 -4.65 6.88 -3.44
C ASP A 98 -4.89 7.68 -2.15
N SER A 99 -5.69 7.12 -1.25
CA SER A 99 -5.93 7.67 0.09
C SER A 99 -5.05 7.04 1.18
N MET A 100 -4.36 5.94 0.87
CA MET A 100 -3.55 5.16 1.82
C MET A 100 -2.10 5.60 1.84
N VAL A 101 -1.53 5.87 0.66
CA VAL A 101 -0.12 6.22 0.49
C VAL A 101 0.01 7.57 -0.22
N SER A 102 0.80 8.45 0.37
CA SER A 102 1.03 9.79 -0.19
C SER A 102 1.84 9.74 -1.50
N LEU A 103 1.38 10.44 -2.51
CA LEU A 103 2.05 10.57 -3.82
C LEU A 103 3.45 11.21 -3.70
N LYS A 104 3.59 12.27 -2.90
CA LYS A 104 4.84 13.03 -2.78
C LYS A 104 6.06 12.18 -2.43
N PRO A 105 6.04 11.28 -1.41
CA PRO A 105 7.18 10.40 -1.13
C PRO A 105 7.51 9.41 -2.25
N GLN A 106 6.52 8.98 -3.03
CA GLN A 106 6.74 8.07 -4.16
C GLN A 106 7.53 8.79 -5.26
N LEU A 107 7.15 10.02 -5.59
CA LEU A 107 7.87 10.86 -6.55
C LEU A 107 9.28 11.27 -6.06
N GLU A 108 9.43 11.59 -4.76
CA GLU A 108 10.72 11.87 -4.13
C GLU A 108 11.68 10.66 -4.23
N PHE A 109 11.15 9.44 -4.10
CA PHE A 109 11.93 8.21 -4.26
C PHE A 109 12.29 7.98 -5.73
N ALA A 110 11.31 8.07 -6.64
CA ALA A 110 11.53 7.93 -8.07
C ALA A 110 12.62 8.87 -8.58
N ALA A 111 12.59 10.14 -8.17
CA ALA A 111 13.57 11.15 -8.58
C ALA A 111 15.02 10.86 -8.15
N LYS A 112 15.22 9.90 -7.24
CA LYS A 112 16.56 9.47 -6.80
C LYS A 112 17.07 8.22 -7.50
N LEU A 113 16.22 7.51 -8.21
CA LEU A 113 16.60 6.30 -8.94
C LEU A 113 17.31 6.67 -10.26
N GLN A 114 18.29 5.85 -10.67
CA GLN A 114 19.01 6.05 -11.92
C GLN A 114 18.25 5.48 -13.13
N ASN A 115 17.55 4.38 -12.92
CA ASN A 115 16.82 3.66 -13.96
C ASN A 115 15.39 3.39 -13.49
N VAL A 116 14.50 4.35 -13.77
CA VAL A 116 13.11 4.31 -13.28
C VAL A 116 12.15 4.70 -14.37
N GLU A 117 11.07 3.94 -14.47
CA GLU A 117 9.88 4.29 -15.20
C GLU A 117 8.75 4.55 -14.21
N THR A 118 7.97 5.61 -14.41
CA THR A 118 6.83 5.93 -13.56
C THR A 118 5.58 6.10 -14.39
N LYS A 119 4.48 5.49 -13.98
CA LYS A 119 3.16 5.67 -14.60
C LYS A 119 2.12 5.98 -13.55
N THR A 120 1.31 7.01 -13.80
CA THR A 120 0.22 7.40 -12.90
C THR A 120 -1.13 7.01 -13.50
N TYR A 121 -1.90 6.24 -12.75
CA TYR A 121 -3.28 5.84 -13.07
C TYR A 121 -4.24 6.75 -12.29
N ASN A 122 -4.62 7.86 -12.90
CA ASN A 122 -5.26 9.00 -12.22
C ASN A 122 -6.54 8.67 -11.46
N LYS A 123 -7.33 7.69 -11.92
CA LYS A 123 -8.59 7.28 -11.30
C LYS A 123 -8.46 6.09 -10.34
N ALA A 124 -7.29 5.44 -10.31
CA ALA A 124 -7.08 4.29 -9.46
C ALA A 124 -6.93 4.69 -8.00
N LYS A 125 -7.60 3.97 -7.11
CA LYS A 125 -7.30 3.93 -5.67
C LYS A 125 -6.07 3.05 -5.43
N HIS A 126 -5.73 2.78 -4.17
CA HIS A 126 -4.53 2.06 -3.75
C HIS A 126 -4.31 0.72 -4.47
N GLU A 127 -5.35 -0.04 -4.73
CA GLU A 127 -5.29 -1.29 -5.50
C GLU A 127 -5.57 -1.02 -6.99
N ILE A 128 -4.53 -0.65 -7.76
CA ILE A 128 -4.66 -0.31 -9.18
C ILE A 128 -5.28 -1.46 -9.98
N PHE A 129 -4.91 -2.71 -9.66
CA PHE A 129 -5.48 -3.92 -10.28
C PHE A 129 -6.98 -4.12 -9.95
N GLY A 130 -7.46 -3.51 -8.87
CA GLY A 130 -8.87 -3.48 -8.47
C GLY A 130 -9.67 -2.35 -9.12
N SER A 131 -9.12 -1.71 -10.15
CA SER A 131 -9.81 -0.66 -10.91
C SER A 131 -10.74 -1.22 -11.98
N GLU A 132 -11.54 -0.33 -12.60
CA GLU A 132 -12.31 -0.62 -13.81
C GLU A 132 -11.42 -1.20 -14.91
N ASP A 133 -12.00 -2.03 -15.79
CA ASP A 133 -11.28 -2.82 -16.80
C ASP A 133 -10.26 -2.02 -17.58
N LYS A 134 -10.63 -0.85 -18.07
CA LYS A 134 -9.72 0.00 -18.84
C LYS A 134 -8.42 0.30 -18.08
N THR A 135 -8.53 0.69 -16.83
CA THR A 135 -7.37 1.05 -16.00
C THR A 135 -6.59 -0.18 -15.58
N ALA A 136 -7.28 -1.26 -15.21
CA ALA A 136 -6.64 -2.52 -14.83
C ALA A 136 -5.86 -3.13 -15.99
N PHE A 137 -6.45 -3.19 -17.21
CA PHE A 137 -5.75 -3.70 -18.39
C PHE A 137 -4.57 -2.82 -18.80
N GLU A 138 -4.72 -1.49 -18.73
CA GLU A 138 -3.61 -0.56 -18.97
C GLU A 138 -2.46 -0.85 -18.01
N TYR A 139 -2.73 -0.99 -16.71
CA TYR A 139 -1.74 -1.31 -15.69
C TYR A 139 -1.01 -2.63 -15.96
N PHE A 140 -1.74 -3.71 -16.27
CA PHE A 140 -1.10 -4.99 -16.56
C PHE A 140 -0.30 -4.97 -17.87
N ASN A 141 -0.76 -4.27 -18.90
CA ASN A 141 -0.01 -4.11 -20.15
C ASN A 141 1.31 -3.37 -19.92
N ASP A 142 1.29 -2.26 -19.17
CA ASP A 142 2.50 -1.52 -18.82
C ASP A 142 3.47 -2.38 -18.01
N LEU A 143 2.93 -3.13 -17.02
CA LEU A 143 3.73 -4.02 -16.20
C LEU A 143 4.40 -5.14 -17.02
N PHE A 144 3.65 -5.79 -17.91
CA PHE A 144 4.20 -6.84 -18.77
C PHE A 144 5.17 -6.29 -19.82
N ALA A 145 4.94 -5.10 -20.37
CA ALA A 145 5.88 -4.44 -21.24
C ALA A 145 7.22 -4.19 -20.53
N PHE A 146 7.18 -3.65 -19.31
CA PHE A 146 8.38 -3.43 -18.50
C PHE A 146 9.20 -4.70 -18.22
N PHE A 147 8.55 -5.86 -18.09
CA PHE A 147 9.26 -7.13 -17.88
C PHE A 147 9.72 -7.81 -19.18
N ALA A 148 9.25 -7.35 -20.34
CA ALA A 148 9.66 -7.89 -21.64
C ALA A 148 10.94 -7.23 -22.18
N ASP A 149 11.31 -6.05 -21.68
CA ASP A 149 12.55 -5.32 -21.97
C ASP A 149 13.71 -5.82 -21.09
#